data_0fc5104bf49da1a655119f6cf3a47ae2
#
_entry.id   0fc5104bf49da1a655119f6cf3a47ae2
#
_cell.length_a   1.000
_cell.length_b   1.000
_cell.length_c   1.000
_cell.angle_alpha   90.00
_cell.angle_beta   90.00
_cell.angle_gamma   90.00
#
_symmetry.space_group_name_H-M   'P 1'
#
loop_
_entity.id
_entity.type
_entity.pdbx_description
1 polymer ?
#
loop_
_entity_poly.entity_id
_entity_poly.type
_entity_poly.pdbx_seq_one_letter_code
_entity_poly.pdbx_strand_id
1 'polypeptide(L)' 'MLAEERFALILEQLNEKRTVTVQQLCEALHTSESTIRRDLTELDRQGRLTKVHGGATLPDSRFL' A
#
# COMPACT_ATOMS: atom_id res chain seq x y z
N MET A 1 4.32 15.67 0.36
CA MET A 1 4.98 14.41 0.73
C MET A 1 5.50 13.71 -0.53
N LEU A 2 6.73 13.27 -0.49
CA LEU A 2 7.35 12.58 -1.61
C LEU A 2 6.79 11.16 -1.75
N ALA A 3 6.83 10.62 -2.97
CA ALA A 3 6.34 9.27 -3.22
C ALA A 3 7.03 8.24 -2.33
N GLU A 4 8.34 8.37 -2.16
CA GLU A 4 9.08 7.43 -1.31
C GLU A 4 8.63 7.48 0.13
N GLU A 5 8.28 8.67 0.62
CA GLU A 5 7.75 8.80 1.97
C GLU A 5 6.39 8.12 2.08
N ARG A 6 5.54 8.30 1.07
CA ARG A 6 4.24 7.63 1.07
C ARG A 6 4.42 6.11 1.03
N PHE A 7 5.34 5.62 0.21
CA PHE A 7 5.60 4.18 0.12
C PHE A 7 6.02 3.63 1.48
N ALA A 8 6.91 4.31 2.16
CA ALA A 8 7.36 3.86 3.48
C ALA A 8 6.21 3.79 4.47
N LEU A 9 5.35 4.81 4.46
CA LEU A 9 4.20 4.83 5.38
C LEU A 9 3.18 3.77 5.03
N ILE A 10 2.94 3.55 3.75
CA ILE A 10 2.02 2.50 3.31
C ILE A 10 2.51 1.13 3.77
N LEU A 11 3.80 0.87 3.57
CA LEU A 11 4.37 -0.43 3.96
C LEU A 11 4.39 -0.60 5.47
N GLU A 12 4.60 0.47 6.21
CA GLU A 12 4.55 0.42 7.65
C GLU A 12 3.16 0.04 8.15
N GLN A 13 2.12 0.67 7.59
CA GLN A 13 0.74 0.34 7.91
C GLN A 13 0.43 -1.10 7.57
N LEU A 14 0.92 -1.55 6.43
CA LEU A 14 0.68 -2.90 5.95
C LEU A 14 1.35 -3.93 6.87
N ASN A 15 2.58 -3.67 7.29
CA ASN A 15 3.28 -4.55 8.22
C ASN A 15 2.54 -4.68 9.54
N GLU A 16 1.98 -3.58 10.00
CA GLU A 16 1.28 -3.53 11.28
C GLU A 16 -0.06 -4.25 11.23
N LYS A 17 -0.82 -4.00 10.16
CA LYS A 17 -2.20 -4.45 10.05
C LYS A 17 -2.40 -5.64 9.13
N ARG A 18 -1.38 -6.01 8.38
CA ARG A 18 -1.37 -7.09 7.40
C ARG A 18 -2.20 -6.81 6.16
N THR A 19 -3.23 -6.01 6.29
CA THR A 19 -4.07 -5.61 5.16
C THR A 19 -4.51 -4.18 5.39
N VAL A 20 -4.64 -3.41 4.31
CA VAL A 20 -5.07 -2.02 4.38
C VAL A 20 -6.03 -1.75 3.24
N THR A 21 -6.91 -0.78 3.44
CA THR A 21 -7.80 -0.32 2.38
C THR A 21 -7.30 1.01 1.84
N VAL A 22 -7.69 1.31 0.60
CA VAL A 22 -7.39 2.61 0.00
C VAL A 22 -7.89 3.73 0.88
N GLN A 23 -9.11 3.59 1.40
CA GLN A 23 -9.71 4.61 2.25
C GLN A 23 -8.88 4.85 3.50
N GLN A 24 -8.45 3.77 4.17
CA GLN A 24 -7.62 3.90 5.36
C GLN A 24 -6.32 4.65 5.06
N LEU A 25 -5.70 4.34 3.94
CA LEU A 25 -4.46 5.00 3.55
C LEU A 25 -4.68 6.46 3.21
N CYS A 26 -5.77 6.77 2.53
CA CYS A 26 -6.10 8.17 2.23
C CYS A 26 -6.20 8.99 3.51
N GLU A 27 -6.87 8.44 4.51
CA GLU A 27 -7.05 9.13 5.78
C GLU A 27 -5.74 9.24 6.54
N ALA A 28 -4.98 8.16 6.59
CA ALA A 28 -3.73 8.14 7.34
C ALA A 28 -2.68 9.07 6.74
N LEU A 29 -2.65 9.15 5.40
CA LEU A 29 -1.62 9.92 4.71
C LEU A 29 -2.12 11.27 4.22
N HIS A 30 -3.39 11.59 4.43
CA HIS A 30 -4.00 12.83 3.95
C HIS A 30 -3.77 13.01 2.45
N THR A 31 -4.07 11.96 1.70
CA THR A 31 -3.76 11.90 0.26
C THR A 31 -4.99 11.39 -0.48
N SER A 32 -5.13 11.78 -1.74
CA SER A 32 -6.28 11.39 -2.54
C SER A 32 -6.26 9.93 -2.93
N GLU A 33 -7.44 9.38 -3.23
CA GLU A 33 -7.59 8.00 -3.66
C GLU A 33 -6.77 7.68 -4.88
N SER A 34 -6.79 8.58 -5.88
CA SER A 34 -6.08 8.30 -7.13
C SER A 34 -4.58 8.18 -6.89
N THR A 35 -4.03 8.99 -6.00
CA THR A 35 -2.60 8.90 -5.67
C THR A 35 -2.30 7.59 -4.95
N ILE A 36 -3.13 7.22 -3.97
CA ILE A 36 -2.93 5.98 -3.24
C ILE A 36 -3.03 4.77 -4.17
N ARG A 37 -4.01 4.75 -5.06
CA ARG A 37 -4.16 3.64 -5.99
C ARG A 37 -2.95 3.49 -6.90
N ARG A 38 -2.41 4.62 -7.35
CA ARG A 38 -1.20 4.62 -8.17
C ARG A 38 -0.02 4.09 -7.38
N ASP A 39 0.11 4.51 -6.12
CA ASP A 39 1.19 4.04 -5.25
C ASP A 39 1.10 2.54 -5.02
N LEU A 40 -0.11 2.03 -4.78
CA LEU A 40 -0.29 0.60 -4.56
C LEU A 40 0.05 -0.20 -5.81
N THR A 41 -0.31 0.31 -6.98
CA THR A 41 0.02 -0.35 -8.23
C THR A 41 1.54 -0.43 -8.41
N GLU A 42 2.24 0.65 -8.10
CA GLU A 42 3.69 0.66 -8.22
C GLU A 42 4.35 -0.29 -7.22
N LEU A 43 3.88 -0.30 -5.98
CA LEU A 43 4.44 -1.19 -4.96
C LEU A 43 4.17 -2.66 -5.29
N ASP A 44 3.01 -2.95 -5.86
CA ASP A 44 2.69 -4.29 -6.35
C ASP A 44 3.66 -4.70 -7.46
N ARG A 45 3.89 -3.78 -8.39
CA ARG A 45 4.83 -4.03 -9.50
C ARG A 45 6.22 -4.35 -8.97
N GLN A 46 6.62 -3.70 -7.89
CA GLN A 46 7.93 -3.94 -7.26
C GLN A 46 7.95 -5.20 -6.40
N GLY A 47 6.81 -5.86 -6.21
CA GLY A 47 6.74 -7.07 -5.41
C GLY A 47 6.77 -6.81 -3.91
N ARG A 48 6.53 -5.56 -3.48
CA ARG A 48 6.61 -5.19 -2.07
C ARG A 48 5.29 -5.36 -1.33
N LEU A 49 4.20 -5.49 -2.08
CA LEU A 49 2.89 -5.81 -1.52
C LEU A 49 2.06 -6.48 -2.61
N THR A 50 0.89 -6.98 -2.24
CA THR A 50 -0.06 -7.52 -3.21
C THR A 50 -1.28 -6.61 -3.23
N LYS A 51 -1.52 -6.00 -4.38
CA LYS A 51 -2.68 -5.14 -4.56
C LYS A 51 -3.93 -6.00 -4.70
N VAL A 52 -4.98 -5.66 -3.97
CA VAL A 52 -6.27 -6.33 -4.08
C VAL A 52 -7.33 -5.29 -4.33
N HIS A 53 -8.55 -5.75 -4.60
CA HIS A 53 -9.64 -4.83 -4.86
C HIS A 53 -9.88 -3.93 -3.64
N GLY A 54 -9.69 -2.64 -3.82
CA GLY A 54 -9.93 -1.66 -2.78
C GLY A 54 -8.84 -1.55 -1.72
N GLY A 55 -7.67 -2.20 -1.92
CA GLY A 55 -6.61 -2.10 -0.92
C GLY A 55 -5.39 -2.92 -1.29
N ALA A 56 -4.71 -3.42 -0.24
CA ALA A 56 -3.50 -4.21 -0.43
C ALA A 56 -3.27 -5.11 0.77
N THR A 57 -2.51 -6.17 0.55
CA THR A 57 -2.12 -7.10 1.60
C THR A 57 -0.60 -7.31 1.54
N LEU A 58 -0.07 -7.99 2.55
CA LEU A 58 1.33 -8.36 2.55
C LEU A 58 1.61 -9.26 1.34
N PRO A 59 2.85 -9.24 0.83
CA PRO A 59 3.19 -10.09 -0.30
C PRO A 59 2.96 -11.55 0.02
N ASP A 60 2.57 -12.30 -1.01
CA ASP A 60 2.39 -13.74 -0.88
C ASP A 60 3.76 -14.40 -0.73
N SER A 61 3.96 -15.13 0.34
CA SER A 61 5.26 -15.76 0.63
C SER A 61 5.24 -17.27 0.45
N ARG A 62 4.27 -17.81 -0.23
CA ARG A 62 4.16 -19.27 -0.33
C ARG A 62 5.22 -19.92 -1.20
N PHE A 63 6.08 -19.14 -1.80
CA PHE A 63 7.16 -19.68 -2.63
C PHE A 63 8.42 -20.01 -1.84
N LEU A 64 8.41 -19.80 -0.59
CA LEU A 64 9.57 -20.04 0.25
C LEU A 64 9.76 -21.50 0.57
#